data_f369ab67b9a8f239bfd156733778137a
#
_entry.id   f369ab67b9a8f239bfd156733778137a
#
_cell.length_a   1.000
_cell.length_b   1.000
_cell.length_c   1.000
_cell.angle_alpha   90.00
_cell.angle_beta   90.00
_cell.angle_gamma   90.00
#
_symmetry.space_group_name_H-M   'P 1'
#
loop_
_entity.id
_entity.type
_entity.pdbx_description
1 polymer ?
#
loop_
_entity_poly.entity_id
_entity_poly.type
_entity_poly.pdbx_seq_one_letter_code
_entity_poly.pdbx_strand_id
1 'polypeptide(L)'
;MKKYANDRGIRIIGDIPIYVAFDSADAWMNPELFAFDEDMNPIEVAGCPPDGFTADGQLWGNPIYDWEYHKKQNYAWWIRRIRHCEVLYDVVRIDHFRGFDEYYTIPYGMTNARIGEWKKGPGIALFHEVKK
;
A
#
# COMPACT_ATOMS: atom_id res chain seq x y z
N MET A 1 2.70 -19.22 17.31
CA MET A 1 1.29 -18.86 17.40
C MET A 1 0.45 -19.51 16.29
N LYS A 2 0.73 -19.32 15.00
CA LYS A 2 -0.01 -19.91 13.87
C LYS A 2 -0.16 -21.44 13.99
N LYS A 3 0.94 -22.17 14.19
CA LYS A 3 0.90 -23.63 14.36
C LYS A 3 -0.01 -24.07 15.52
N TYR A 4 0.06 -23.39 16.65
CA TYR A 4 -0.78 -23.68 17.82
C TYR A 4 -2.27 -23.54 17.50
N ALA A 5 -2.66 -22.49 16.77
CA ALA A 5 -4.04 -22.27 16.34
C ALA A 5 -4.48 -23.33 15.32
N ASN A 6 -3.62 -23.59 14.32
CA ASN A 6 -3.94 -24.58 13.27
C ASN A 6 -4.09 -25.99 13.82
N ASP A 7 -3.27 -26.40 14.79
CA ASP A 7 -3.38 -27.71 15.48
C ASP A 7 -4.72 -27.88 16.18
N ARG A 8 -5.46 -26.78 16.40
CA ARG A 8 -6.80 -26.74 17.03
C ARG A 8 -7.91 -26.44 16.03
N GLY A 9 -7.64 -26.52 14.74
CA GLY A 9 -8.61 -26.28 13.69
C GLY A 9 -8.96 -24.79 13.48
N ILE A 10 -8.16 -23.87 14.04
CA ILE A 10 -8.37 -22.42 13.90
C ILE A 10 -7.45 -21.89 12.80
N ARG A 11 -8.00 -21.13 11.86
CA ARG A 11 -7.25 -20.40 10.83
C ARG A 11 -7.14 -18.94 11.22
N ILE A 12 -5.97 -18.35 10.90
CA ILE A 12 -5.69 -16.95 11.19
C ILE A 12 -5.79 -16.15 9.90
N ILE A 13 -6.64 -15.13 9.91
CA ILE A 13 -6.74 -14.14 8.83
C ILE A 13 -5.92 -12.93 9.24
N GLY A 14 -4.84 -12.65 8.50
CA GLY A 14 -4.05 -11.44 8.66
C GLY A 14 -4.63 -10.29 7.86
N ASP A 15 -4.46 -9.08 8.35
CA ASP A 15 -4.90 -7.87 7.69
C ASP A 15 -3.70 -6.93 7.52
N ILE A 16 -3.41 -6.53 6.28
CA ILE A 16 -2.32 -5.60 5.98
C ILE A 16 -2.87 -4.41 5.18
N PRO A 17 -2.45 -3.18 5.49
CA PRO A 17 -2.78 -2.02 4.66
C PRO A 17 -1.98 -2.04 3.35
N ILE A 18 -2.54 -1.47 2.28
CA ILE A 18 -1.79 -1.27 1.04
C ILE A 18 -0.60 -0.33 1.25
N TYR A 19 -0.79 0.75 2.01
CA TYR A 19 0.25 1.75 2.26
C TYR A 19 0.98 1.49 3.58
N VAL A 20 2.19 2.04 3.67
CA VAL A 20 2.97 2.12 4.90
C VAL A 20 3.02 3.57 5.39
N ALA A 21 3.36 3.78 6.67
CA ALA A 21 3.51 5.12 7.20
C ALA A 21 4.77 5.81 6.63
N PHE A 22 4.71 7.14 6.51
CA PHE A 22 5.85 7.93 6.05
C PHE A 22 7.09 7.76 6.95
N ASP A 23 6.88 7.65 8.25
CA ASP A 23 7.92 7.44 9.26
C ASP A 23 8.22 5.96 9.55
N SER A 24 7.79 5.05 8.65
CA SER A 24 8.07 3.62 8.77
C SER A 24 9.51 3.28 8.41
N ALA A 25 9.98 2.13 8.90
CA ALA A 25 11.28 1.58 8.51
C ALA A 25 11.36 1.32 7.00
N ASP A 26 10.26 0.89 6.37
CA ASP A 26 10.22 0.65 4.93
C ASP A 26 10.47 1.93 4.12
N ALA A 27 9.82 3.04 4.48
CA ALA A 27 10.01 4.32 3.81
C ALA A 27 11.43 4.88 4.04
N TRP A 28 11.97 4.70 5.24
CA TRP A 28 13.29 5.19 5.59
C TRP A 28 14.42 4.38 4.93
N MET A 29 14.31 3.06 4.95
CA MET A 29 15.37 2.18 4.43
C MET A 29 15.32 1.97 2.92
N ASN A 30 14.15 2.13 2.30
CA ASN A 30 13.93 1.88 0.88
C ASN A 30 13.15 3.04 0.23
N PRO A 31 13.69 4.26 0.27
CA PRO A 31 12.98 5.44 -0.25
C PRO A 31 12.68 5.36 -1.75
N GLU A 32 13.46 4.58 -2.51
CA GLU A 32 13.26 4.34 -3.93
C GLU A 32 11.94 3.63 -4.27
N LEU A 33 11.30 2.99 -3.30
CA LEU A 33 9.99 2.35 -3.46
C LEU A 33 8.84 3.37 -3.55
N PHE A 34 9.11 4.63 -3.21
CA PHE A 34 8.10 5.67 -3.04
C PHE A 34 8.39 6.88 -3.90
N ALA A 35 7.35 7.67 -4.20
CA ALA A 35 7.46 8.93 -4.93
C ALA A 35 7.86 10.07 -3.97
N PHE A 36 9.17 10.13 -3.67
CA PHE A 36 9.77 11.19 -2.87
C PHE A 36 10.49 12.23 -3.74
N ASP A 37 10.59 13.46 -3.25
CA ASP A 37 11.42 14.50 -3.85
C ASP A 37 12.89 14.38 -3.42
N GLU A 38 13.72 15.34 -3.85
CA GLU A 38 15.15 15.36 -3.53
C GLU A 38 15.44 15.54 -2.03
N ASP A 39 14.52 16.13 -1.30
CA ASP A 39 14.59 16.33 0.16
C ASP A 39 13.96 15.17 0.94
N MET A 40 13.60 14.08 0.27
CA MET A 40 12.97 12.90 0.85
C MET A 40 11.59 13.16 1.46
N ASN A 41 10.89 14.18 0.98
CA ASN A 41 9.49 14.43 1.31
C ASN A 41 8.59 13.77 0.27
N PRO A 42 7.38 13.32 0.65
CA PRO A 42 6.40 12.86 -0.32
C PRO A 42 6.06 13.96 -1.33
N ILE A 43 5.98 13.61 -2.60
CA ILE A 43 5.46 14.52 -3.64
C ILE A 43 3.95 14.60 -3.49
N GLU A 44 3.33 13.45 -3.31
CA GLU A 44 1.91 13.26 -3.09
C GLU A 44 1.68 12.24 -1.98
N VAL A 45 0.51 12.27 -1.39
CA VAL A 45 0.11 11.33 -0.34
C VAL A 45 -1.20 10.65 -0.68
N ALA A 46 -1.44 9.51 -0.04
CA ALA A 46 -2.65 8.73 -0.21
C ALA A 46 -3.84 9.36 0.51
N GLY A 47 -5.02 9.08 -0.01
CA GLY A 47 -6.27 9.47 0.60
C GLY A 47 -7.47 8.97 -0.19
N CYS A 48 -8.61 9.55 0.11
CA CYS A 48 -9.88 9.25 -0.54
C CYS A 48 -10.59 10.57 -0.89
N PRO A 49 -11.16 10.70 -2.08
CA PRO A 49 -11.84 11.94 -2.47
C PRO A 49 -13.09 12.19 -1.62
N PRO A 50 -13.60 13.43 -1.62
CA PRO A 50 -14.91 13.74 -1.06
C PRO A 50 -16.01 12.81 -1.58
N ASP A 51 -16.88 12.40 -0.69
CA ASP A 51 -18.02 11.53 -0.99
C ASP A 51 -19.28 11.95 -0.21
N GLY A 52 -20.34 11.14 -0.25
CA GLY A 52 -21.58 11.40 0.48
C GLY A 52 -21.45 11.35 2.01
N PHE A 53 -20.36 10.83 2.54
CA PHE A 53 -20.11 10.71 3.98
C PHE A 53 -19.18 11.80 4.50
N THR A 54 -18.20 12.25 3.69
CA THR A 54 -17.25 13.29 4.08
C THR A 54 -17.10 14.34 2.97
N ALA A 55 -17.41 15.60 3.28
CA ALA A 55 -17.26 16.71 2.33
C ALA A 55 -15.80 17.06 2.03
N ASP A 56 -14.88 16.72 2.91
CA ASP A 56 -13.44 16.99 2.78
C ASP A 56 -12.64 15.79 2.28
N GLY A 57 -13.29 14.63 2.10
CA GLY A 57 -12.63 13.38 1.83
C GLY A 57 -11.80 12.90 3.02
N GLN A 58 -10.85 12.00 2.75
CA GLN A 58 -9.95 11.48 3.77
C GLN A 58 -8.50 11.70 3.34
N LEU A 59 -7.75 12.42 4.15
CA LEU A 59 -6.31 12.61 3.98
C LEU A 59 -5.59 11.59 4.87
N TRP A 60 -5.08 10.52 4.27
CA TRP A 60 -4.38 9.46 5.03
C TRP A 60 -2.93 9.80 5.29
N GLY A 61 -2.28 10.52 4.37
CA GLY A 61 -0.91 11.00 4.55
C GLY A 61 0.19 9.99 4.24
N ASN A 62 -0.15 8.77 3.87
CA ASN A 62 0.83 7.75 3.50
C ASN A 62 1.53 8.13 2.19
N PRO A 63 2.84 7.84 2.04
CA PRO A 63 3.54 8.05 0.78
C PRO A 63 2.99 7.14 -0.32
N ILE A 64 3.04 7.63 -1.55
CA ILE A 64 2.63 6.88 -2.74
C ILE A 64 3.79 6.03 -3.24
N TYR A 65 3.52 4.81 -3.70
CA TYR A 65 4.51 3.96 -4.32
C TYR A 65 4.95 4.50 -5.68
N ASP A 66 6.23 4.40 -5.98
CA ASP A 66 6.76 4.53 -7.35
C ASP A 66 6.56 3.19 -8.08
N TRP A 67 5.40 3.02 -8.69
CA TRP A 67 5.04 1.77 -9.36
C TRP A 67 5.92 1.45 -10.57
N GLU A 68 6.52 2.44 -11.21
CA GLU A 68 7.49 2.21 -12.29
C GLU A 68 8.77 1.56 -11.76
N TYR A 69 9.26 2.02 -10.61
CA TYR A 69 10.39 1.39 -9.93
C TYR A 69 10.06 -0.03 -9.49
N HIS A 70 8.89 -0.24 -8.87
CA HIS A 70 8.44 -1.59 -8.47
C HIS A 70 8.36 -2.54 -9.66
N LYS A 71 7.85 -2.09 -10.80
CA LYS A 71 7.76 -2.86 -12.03
C LYS A 71 9.15 -3.27 -12.53
N LYS A 72 10.13 -2.35 -12.54
CA LYS A 72 11.52 -2.64 -12.91
C LYS A 72 12.18 -3.69 -12.01
N GLN A 73 11.76 -3.77 -10.76
CA GLN A 73 12.21 -4.76 -9.79
C GLN A 73 11.36 -6.03 -9.78
N ASN A 74 10.49 -6.23 -10.77
CA ASN A 74 9.52 -7.34 -10.83
C ASN A 74 8.68 -7.46 -9.55
N TYR A 75 8.32 -6.32 -8.95
CA TYR A 75 7.51 -6.23 -7.71
C TYR A 75 8.13 -6.97 -6.51
N ALA A 76 9.43 -7.08 -6.44
CA ALA A 76 10.15 -7.90 -5.46
C ALA A 76 9.78 -7.57 -4.00
N TRP A 77 9.63 -6.28 -3.66
CA TRP A 77 9.27 -5.88 -2.30
C TRP A 77 7.87 -6.37 -1.91
N TRP A 78 6.89 -6.22 -2.82
CA TRP A 78 5.52 -6.70 -2.59
C TRP A 78 5.46 -8.22 -2.48
N ILE A 79 6.21 -8.94 -3.31
CA ILE A 79 6.31 -10.40 -3.25
C ILE A 79 6.86 -10.84 -1.89
N ARG A 80 7.93 -10.21 -1.40
CA ARG A 80 8.50 -10.51 -0.08
C ARG A 80 7.50 -10.21 1.03
N ARG A 81 6.77 -9.10 0.94
CA ARG A 81 5.74 -8.72 1.92
C ARG A 81 4.63 -9.76 2.00
N ILE A 82 4.09 -10.16 0.87
CA ILE A 82 3.02 -11.18 0.80
C ILE A 82 3.53 -12.53 1.31
N ARG A 83 4.68 -12.97 0.87
CA ARG A 83 5.28 -14.24 1.33
C ARG A 83 5.56 -14.26 2.82
N HIS A 84 5.99 -13.15 3.39
CA HIS A 84 6.16 -13.05 4.83
C HIS A 84 4.82 -13.18 5.56
N CYS A 85 3.77 -12.58 5.04
CA CYS A 85 2.42 -12.74 5.59
C CYS A 85 1.92 -14.20 5.56
N GLU A 86 2.30 -14.98 4.55
CA GLU A 86 1.95 -16.41 4.46
C GLU A 86 2.58 -17.23 5.60
N VAL A 87 3.75 -16.83 6.08
CA VAL A 87 4.38 -17.43 7.27
C VAL A 87 3.58 -17.16 8.53
N LEU A 88 2.99 -15.97 8.64
CA LEU A 88 2.28 -15.51 9.84
C LEU A 88 0.80 -15.92 9.84
N TYR A 89 0.17 -15.97 8.69
CA TYR A 89 -1.28 -16.10 8.52
C TYR A 89 -1.65 -17.21 7.56
N ASP A 90 -2.85 -17.74 7.69
CA ASP A 90 -3.43 -18.72 6.75
C ASP A 90 -4.10 -18.03 5.56
N VAL A 91 -4.64 -16.84 5.79
CA VAL A 91 -5.28 -15.98 4.78
C VAL A 91 -4.79 -14.56 5.01
N VAL A 92 -4.52 -13.84 3.95
CA VAL A 92 -4.12 -12.43 4.02
C VAL A 92 -5.20 -11.58 3.35
N ARG A 93 -5.75 -10.64 4.12
CA ARG A 93 -6.59 -9.56 3.59
C ARG A 93 -5.71 -8.33 3.37
N ILE A 94 -5.83 -7.71 2.21
CA ILE A 94 -5.17 -6.43 1.92
C ILE A 94 -6.22 -5.33 1.96
N ASP A 95 -6.08 -4.40 2.89
CA ASP A 95 -6.98 -3.26 3.00
C ASP A 95 -6.76 -2.29 1.84
N HIS A 96 -7.83 -1.66 1.37
CA HIS A 96 -7.84 -0.78 0.20
C HIS A 96 -7.29 -1.45 -1.07
N PHE A 97 -7.68 -2.69 -1.32
CA PHE A 97 -7.23 -3.49 -2.48
C PHE A 97 -7.43 -2.79 -3.82
N ARG A 98 -8.49 -1.96 -3.92
CA ARG A 98 -8.75 -1.12 -5.11
C ARG A 98 -7.54 -0.28 -5.53
N GLY A 99 -6.71 0.14 -4.58
CA GLY A 99 -5.51 0.93 -4.85
C GLY A 99 -4.49 0.27 -5.79
N PHE A 100 -4.60 -1.04 -6.03
CA PHE A 100 -3.80 -1.72 -7.05
C PHE A 100 -4.30 -1.47 -8.47
N ASP A 101 -5.57 -1.13 -8.64
CA ASP A 101 -6.14 -0.73 -9.94
C ASP A 101 -6.05 0.78 -10.14
N GLU A 102 -6.69 1.53 -9.26
CA GLU A 102 -6.66 2.99 -9.25
C GLU A 102 -6.52 3.50 -7.82
N TYR A 103 -5.69 4.51 -7.62
CA TYR A 103 -5.47 5.13 -6.34
C TYR A 103 -5.60 6.65 -6.43
N TYR A 104 -6.12 7.25 -5.36
CA TYR A 104 -6.28 8.70 -5.25
C TYR A 104 -5.07 9.32 -4.57
N THR A 105 -4.53 10.37 -5.19
CA THR A 105 -3.37 11.10 -4.69
C THR A 105 -3.74 12.53 -4.36
N ILE A 106 -3.12 13.06 -3.31
CA ILE A 106 -3.32 14.41 -2.82
C ILE A 106 -1.95 15.07 -2.75
N PRO A 107 -1.77 16.30 -3.27
CA PRO A 107 -0.49 17.00 -3.13
C PRO A 107 -0.05 17.08 -1.67
N TYR A 108 1.24 16.83 -1.43
CA TYR A 108 1.80 16.91 -0.08
C TYR A 108 1.63 18.32 0.52
N GLY A 109 1.28 18.40 1.81
CA GLY A 109 1.05 19.66 2.51
C GLY A 109 -0.39 20.16 2.50
N MET A 110 -1.29 19.49 1.79
CA MET A 110 -2.72 19.81 1.85
C MET A 110 -3.32 19.42 3.22
N THR A 111 -4.38 20.12 3.63
CA THR A 111 -5.07 19.88 4.91
C THR A 111 -6.31 18.99 4.76
N ASN A 112 -6.75 18.74 3.54
CA ASN A 112 -7.90 17.89 3.22
C ASN A 112 -7.70 17.21 1.85
N ALA A 113 -8.64 16.37 1.45
CA ALA A 113 -8.57 15.60 0.23
C ALA A 113 -9.41 16.17 -0.93
N ARG A 114 -9.81 17.43 -0.87
CA ARG A 114 -10.64 18.07 -1.92
C ARG A 114 -9.92 18.21 -3.25
N ILE A 115 -8.62 18.47 -3.20
CA ILE A 115 -7.76 18.60 -4.39
C ILE A 115 -6.89 17.38 -4.49
N GLY A 116 -7.07 16.63 -5.56
CA GLY A 116 -6.30 15.41 -5.81
C GLY A 116 -6.67 14.82 -7.17
N GLU A 117 -6.07 13.70 -7.50
CA GLU A 117 -6.32 13.02 -8.77
C GLU A 117 -6.25 11.49 -8.63
N TRP A 118 -6.95 10.80 -9.53
CA TRP A 118 -6.86 9.36 -9.66
C TRP A 118 -5.69 8.97 -10.58
N LYS A 119 -4.92 7.97 -10.16
CA LYS A 119 -3.82 7.40 -10.93
C LYS A 119 -3.97 5.91 -11.08
N LYS A 120 -3.42 5.35 -12.15
CA LYS A 120 -3.41 3.91 -12.40
C LYS A 120 -2.37 3.21 -11.55
N GLY A 121 -2.79 2.13 -10.88
CA GLY A 121 -1.91 1.23 -10.16
C GLY A 121 -1.30 0.14 -11.06
N PRO A 122 -0.57 -0.82 -10.48
CA PRO A 122 0.10 -1.90 -11.21
C PRO A 122 -0.88 -2.91 -11.83
N GLY A 123 -2.12 -2.94 -11.37
CA GLY A 123 -3.14 -3.86 -11.84
C GLY A 123 -2.77 -5.33 -11.63
N ILE A 124 -3.20 -6.15 -12.56
CA ILE A 124 -2.98 -7.61 -12.49
C ILE A 124 -1.51 -8.03 -12.64
N ALA A 125 -0.67 -7.15 -13.19
CA ALA A 125 0.75 -7.47 -13.41
C ALA A 125 1.49 -7.83 -12.11
N LEU A 126 1.20 -7.13 -11.01
CA LEU A 126 1.72 -7.46 -9.68
C LEU A 126 1.36 -8.91 -9.29
N PHE A 127 0.10 -9.29 -9.45
CA PHE A 127 -0.41 -10.59 -9.01
C PHE A 127 0.06 -11.73 -9.91
N HIS A 128 0.37 -11.46 -11.17
CA HIS A 128 1.04 -12.44 -12.03
C HIS A 128 2.44 -12.78 -11.50
N GLU A 129 3.18 -11.79 -11.01
CA GLU A 129 4.50 -12.04 -10.40
C GLU A 129 4.38 -12.74 -9.04
N VAL A 130 3.37 -12.42 -8.24
CA VAL A 130 3.13 -13.09 -6.94
C VAL A 130 2.87 -14.58 -7.11
N LYS A 131 2.22 -15.00 -8.21
CA LYS A 131 1.88 -16.40 -8.47
C LYS A 131 3.06 -17.26 -8.94
N LYS A 132 4.16 -16.66 -9.35
CA LYS A 132 5.38 -17.38 -9.75
C LYS A 132 6.12 -17.91 -8.52
#